data_90b7ce459a6324f7f1246eb5c97f26b7
#
_entry.id   90b7ce459a6324f7f1246eb5c97f26b7
#
_cell.length_a   1.000
_cell.length_b   1.000
_cell.length_c   1.000
_cell.angle_alpha   90.00
_cell.angle_beta   90.00
_cell.angle_gamma   90.00
#
_symmetry.space_group_name_H-M   'P 1'
#
loop_
_entity.id
_entity.type
_entity.pdbx_description
1 polymer ?
#
loop_
_entity_poly.entity_id
_entity_poly.type
_entity_poly.pdbx_seq_one_letter_code
_entity_poly.pdbx_strand_id
1 'polypeptide(L)'
;MENLIERAARDLLNSKHAIALTGAGISTESGIPDFRGPSGIWTKNPEAERKAYRSYETFLHDPGKWWEERLTGPNLLGDLTEAAPNAGHHALVELEKAGVLKCVITQNIDGLHEKAGTAKLLEYHGSVLKLRCVHCTLRFRPQEFDLQKLMAEGKLPPRCPYCQGIIKTDTVAFGESIPQDVADMSLEEVWKCDLMLICGTSAVVYPFANLPRMARQSRYEDHWKAEAGLGAARSSPSVKIIEVNGEPTPLTAEGISDYIITGKTGEILPQIVEAVKNFKK
;
A
#
# COMPACT_ATOMS: atom_id res chain seq x y z
N MET A 1 3.87 32.73 5.75
CA MET A 1 4.05 31.41 5.08
C MET A 1 2.74 30.66 5.24
N GLU A 2 2.21 30.11 4.16
CA GLU A 2 1.00 29.30 4.21
C GLU A 2 1.26 28.04 5.06
N ASN A 3 0.31 27.73 5.96
CA ASN A 3 0.38 26.49 6.74
C ASN A 3 0.11 25.31 5.79
N LEU A 4 1.10 24.42 5.59
CA LEU A 4 1.00 23.29 4.67
C LEU A 4 -0.14 22.31 5.03
N ILE A 5 -0.50 22.21 6.31
CA ILE A 5 -1.63 21.40 6.78
C ILE A 5 -2.95 21.97 6.26
N GLU A 6 -3.15 23.28 6.42
CA GLU A 6 -4.35 23.95 5.89
C GLU A 6 -4.40 23.92 4.37
N ARG A 7 -3.24 24.06 3.71
CA ARG A 7 -3.13 23.91 2.27
C ARG A 7 -3.56 22.52 1.83
N ALA A 8 -3.04 21.47 2.45
CA ALA A 8 -3.42 20.09 2.16
C ALA A 8 -4.92 19.85 2.37
N ALA A 9 -5.50 20.39 3.45
CA ALA A 9 -6.93 20.30 3.70
C ALA A 9 -7.76 20.99 2.61
N ARG A 10 -7.36 22.17 2.14
CA ARG A 10 -8.02 22.88 1.01
C ARG A 10 -7.86 22.11 -0.30
N ASP A 11 -6.66 21.62 -0.60
CA ASP A 11 -6.40 20.81 -1.79
C ASP A 11 -7.29 19.56 -1.80
N LEU A 12 -7.38 18.84 -0.66
CA LEU A 12 -8.25 17.69 -0.50
C LEU A 12 -9.73 18.00 -0.67
N LEU A 13 -10.22 19.11 -0.11
CA LEU A 13 -11.61 19.53 -0.25
C LEU A 13 -11.98 19.94 -1.68
N ASN A 14 -11.04 20.48 -2.43
CA ASN A 14 -11.22 20.87 -3.83
C ASN A 14 -11.08 19.67 -4.79
N SER A 15 -10.53 18.55 -4.33
CA SER A 15 -10.39 17.34 -5.12
C SER A 15 -11.75 16.66 -5.33
N LYS A 16 -11.95 16.13 -6.54
CA LYS A 16 -13.11 15.30 -6.89
C LYS A 16 -12.85 13.83 -6.64
N HIS A 17 -11.59 13.41 -6.75
CA HIS A 17 -11.18 12.02 -6.60
C HIS A 17 -9.78 11.93 -5.95
N ALA A 18 -9.70 12.21 -4.65
CA ALA A 18 -8.47 12.03 -3.90
C ALA A 18 -8.26 10.55 -3.54
N ILE A 19 -7.04 10.06 -3.71
CA ILE A 19 -6.61 8.73 -3.24
C ILE A 19 -5.40 8.84 -2.32
N ALA A 20 -5.19 7.84 -1.46
CA ALA A 20 -3.98 7.74 -0.65
C ALA A 20 -3.12 6.55 -1.07
N LEU A 21 -1.81 6.76 -1.16
CA LEU A 21 -0.80 5.70 -1.27
C LEU A 21 -0.05 5.59 0.05
N THR A 22 0.05 4.39 0.61
CA THR A 22 0.70 4.21 1.92
C THR A 22 1.80 3.16 1.89
N GLY A 23 2.82 3.36 2.73
CA GLY A 23 3.94 2.46 2.91
C GLY A 23 4.25 2.20 4.39
N ALA A 24 5.32 1.45 4.67
CA ALA A 24 5.65 0.96 6.01
C ALA A 24 5.80 2.05 7.08
N GLY A 25 6.16 3.27 6.67
CA GLY A 25 6.28 4.41 7.59
C GLY A 25 4.99 4.77 8.31
N ILE A 26 3.78 4.49 7.73
CA ILE A 26 2.52 4.74 8.43
C ILE A 26 2.31 3.77 9.61
N SER A 27 2.92 2.57 9.55
CA SER A 27 2.75 1.52 10.56
C SER A 27 3.79 1.55 11.69
N THR A 28 4.81 2.42 11.58
CA THR A 28 5.87 2.51 12.62
C THR A 28 5.35 2.92 13.98
N GLU A 29 4.34 3.79 14.02
CA GLU A 29 3.67 4.22 15.26
C GLU A 29 2.70 3.16 15.82
N SER A 30 2.50 2.06 15.09
CA SER A 30 1.79 0.84 15.55
C SER A 30 2.76 -0.23 16.08
N GLY A 31 4.07 0.09 16.18
CA GLY A 31 5.10 -0.84 16.63
C GLY A 31 5.62 -1.78 15.55
N ILE A 32 5.17 -1.65 14.29
CA ILE A 32 5.69 -2.43 13.16
C ILE A 32 6.87 -1.69 12.56
N PRO A 33 8.09 -2.27 12.57
CA PRO A 33 9.26 -1.61 11.99
C PRO A 33 9.11 -1.46 10.47
N ASP A 34 9.62 -0.37 9.93
CA ASP A 34 9.80 -0.23 8.49
C ASP A 34 10.93 -1.14 7.97
N PHE A 35 11.17 -1.14 6.67
CA PHE A 35 12.19 -2.00 6.07
C PHE A 35 13.55 -1.30 5.92
N ARG A 36 13.60 -0.02 5.56
CA ARG A 36 14.81 0.69 5.11
C ARG A 36 15.17 1.93 5.92
N GLY A 37 14.32 2.36 6.86
CA GLY A 37 14.63 3.48 7.75
C GLY A 37 15.83 3.19 8.67
N PRO A 38 16.28 4.14 9.46
CA PRO A 38 17.43 3.96 10.37
C PRO A 38 17.27 2.78 11.33
N SER A 39 16.03 2.43 11.69
CA SER A 39 15.68 1.28 12.54
C SER A 39 15.07 0.12 11.77
N GLY A 40 15.07 0.18 10.44
CA GLY A 40 14.41 -0.76 9.55
C GLY A 40 14.93 -2.20 9.65
N ILE A 41 14.05 -3.15 9.31
CA ILE A 41 14.35 -4.59 9.39
C ILE A 41 15.60 -4.94 8.56
N TRP A 42 15.68 -4.44 7.34
CA TRP A 42 16.78 -4.76 6.42
C TRP A 42 18.05 -3.97 6.74
N THR A 43 17.92 -2.75 7.27
CA THR A 43 19.06 -1.97 7.79
C THR A 43 19.75 -2.71 8.92
N LYS A 44 18.97 -3.33 9.82
CA LYS A 44 19.51 -4.10 10.95
C LYS A 44 19.90 -5.53 10.59
N ASN A 45 19.24 -6.13 9.58
CA ASN A 45 19.45 -7.52 9.18
C ASN A 45 19.47 -7.65 7.64
N PRO A 46 20.62 -7.38 6.99
CA PRO A 46 20.78 -7.50 5.53
C PRO A 46 20.57 -8.95 5.01
N GLU A 47 20.75 -9.96 5.88
CA GLU A 47 20.48 -11.35 5.51
C GLU A 47 18.98 -11.61 5.31
N ALA A 48 18.14 -10.99 6.14
CA ALA A 48 16.68 -11.04 5.97
C ALA A 48 16.25 -10.43 4.63
N GLU A 49 16.90 -9.35 4.20
CA GLU A 49 16.65 -8.77 2.87
C GLU A 49 17.01 -9.75 1.75
N ARG A 50 18.22 -10.34 1.80
CA ARG A 50 18.65 -11.36 0.82
C ARG A 50 17.70 -12.54 0.77
N LYS A 51 17.23 -13.02 1.93
CA LYS A 51 16.22 -14.09 2.00
C LYS A 51 14.90 -13.69 1.38
N ALA A 52 14.44 -12.45 1.60
CA ALA A 52 13.20 -11.93 1.01
C ALA A 52 13.26 -11.92 -0.53
N TYR A 53 14.40 -11.50 -1.12
CA TYR A 53 14.58 -11.52 -2.58
C TYR A 53 14.60 -12.92 -3.19
N ARG A 54 15.02 -13.96 -2.46
CA ARG A 54 15.03 -15.35 -2.93
C ARG A 54 13.73 -16.11 -2.63
N SER A 55 12.85 -15.55 -1.83
CA SER A 55 11.67 -16.24 -1.32
C SER A 55 10.76 -16.77 -2.43
N TYR A 56 10.58 -16.01 -3.52
CA TYR A 56 9.74 -16.45 -4.64
C TYR A 56 10.38 -17.56 -5.46
N GLU A 57 11.68 -17.50 -5.68
CA GLU A 57 12.44 -18.59 -6.32
C GLU A 57 12.34 -19.89 -5.52
N THR A 58 12.49 -19.82 -4.18
CA THR A 58 12.28 -20.98 -3.29
C THR A 58 10.88 -21.54 -3.43
N PHE A 59 9.86 -20.66 -3.46
CA PHE A 59 8.48 -21.08 -3.64
C PHE A 59 8.24 -21.78 -4.98
N LEU A 60 8.80 -21.28 -6.06
CA LEU A 60 8.65 -21.88 -7.39
C LEU A 60 9.34 -23.24 -7.49
N HIS A 61 10.48 -23.40 -6.82
CA HIS A 61 11.25 -24.63 -6.86
C HIS A 61 10.70 -25.70 -5.92
N ASP A 62 10.39 -25.32 -4.68
CA ASP A 62 9.88 -26.22 -3.63
C ASP A 62 8.86 -25.50 -2.74
N PRO A 63 7.57 -25.51 -3.14
CA PRO A 63 6.51 -24.86 -2.36
C PRO A 63 6.29 -25.49 -0.98
N GLY A 64 6.59 -26.79 -0.80
CA GLY A 64 6.49 -27.49 0.48
C GLY A 64 7.50 -26.94 1.47
N LYS A 65 8.78 -26.93 1.08
CA LYS A 65 9.86 -26.35 1.87
C LYS A 65 9.63 -24.87 2.18
N TRP A 66 9.15 -24.10 1.22
CA TRP A 66 8.81 -22.68 1.44
C TRP A 66 7.77 -22.52 2.56
N TRP A 67 6.76 -23.38 2.61
CA TRP A 67 5.76 -23.38 3.68
C TRP A 67 6.35 -23.81 5.04
N GLU A 68 7.18 -24.86 5.07
CA GLU A 68 7.87 -25.31 6.29
C GLU A 68 8.71 -24.18 6.90
N GLU A 69 9.53 -23.53 6.07
CA GLU A 69 10.35 -22.39 6.52
C GLU A 69 9.50 -21.23 7.05
N ARG A 70 8.31 -21.01 6.50
CA ARG A 70 7.40 -19.94 6.91
C ARG A 70 6.66 -20.26 8.21
N LEU A 71 6.34 -21.52 8.44
CA LEU A 71 5.66 -21.98 9.66
C LEU A 71 6.61 -22.15 10.84
N THR A 72 7.89 -22.40 10.59
CA THR A 72 8.90 -22.66 11.64
C THR A 72 9.87 -21.49 11.84
N GLY A 73 9.99 -20.61 10.87
CA GLY A 73 10.93 -19.49 10.90
C GLY A 73 10.48 -18.31 11.78
N PRO A 74 11.40 -17.38 12.06
CA PRO A 74 11.07 -16.20 12.85
C PRO A 74 10.08 -15.28 12.11
N ASN A 75 9.12 -14.72 12.85
CA ASN A 75 8.24 -13.68 12.34
C ASN A 75 8.97 -12.32 12.35
N LEU A 76 9.47 -11.89 11.19
CA LEU A 76 10.26 -10.66 11.05
C LEU A 76 9.44 -9.39 11.26
N LEU A 77 8.10 -9.45 11.11
CA LEU A 77 7.20 -8.32 11.31
C LEU A 77 6.69 -8.20 12.75
N GLY A 78 7.15 -9.10 13.65
CA GLY A 78 6.63 -9.18 15.01
C GLY A 78 5.23 -9.81 15.09
N ASP A 79 4.58 -9.67 16.23
CA ASP A 79 3.21 -10.18 16.40
C ASP A 79 2.20 -9.19 15.82
N LEU A 80 1.79 -9.45 14.58
CA LEU A 80 0.79 -8.64 13.88
C LEU A 80 -0.63 -8.82 14.46
N THR A 81 -0.86 -9.84 15.30
CA THR A 81 -2.16 -10.05 15.92
C THR A 81 -2.42 -8.99 17.00
N GLU A 82 -1.38 -8.58 17.72
CA GLU A 82 -1.43 -7.55 18.75
C GLU A 82 -1.32 -6.12 18.19
N ALA A 83 -0.80 -5.96 16.96
CA ALA A 83 -0.66 -4.65 16.36
C ALA A 83 -2.01 -3.99 16.09
N ALA A 84 -2.17 -2.75 16.54
CA ALA A 84 -3.37 -1.95 16.36
C ALA A 84 -3.14 -0.79 15.37
N PRO A 85 -4.17 -0.40 14.59
CA PRO A 85 -4.11 0.81 13.79
C PRO A 85 -3.80 2.03 14.66
N ASN A 86 -2.95 2.92 14.18
CA ASN A 86 -2.62 4.17 14.86
C ASN A 86 -3.44 5.35 14.31
N ALA A 87 -3.21 6.54 14.86
CA ALA A 87 -3.93 7.76 14.49
C ALA A 87 -3.85 8.09 12.99
N GLY A 88 -2.75 7.73 12.30
CA GLY A 88 -2.61 7.91 10.84
C GLY A 88 -3.58 7.05 10.05
N HIS A 89 -3.75 5.77 10.42
CA HIS A 89 -4.70 4.88 9.79
C HIS A 89 -6.15 5.39 10.00
N HIS A 90 -6.49 5.75 11.23
CA HIS A 90 -7.82 6.29 11.55
C HIS A 90 -8.10 7.62 10.85
N ALA A 91 -7.11 8.48 10.69
CA ALA A 91 -7.26 9.74 9.96
C ALA A 91 -7.64 9.50 8.48
N LEU A 92 -7.04 8.52 7.80
CA LEU A 92 -7.43 8.18 6.43
C LEU A 92 -8.88 7.66 6.37
N VAL A 93 -9.30 6.84 7.33
CA VAL A 93 -10.70 6.39 7.45
C VAL A 93 -11.66 7.57 7.68
N GLU A 94 -11.27 8.56 8.49
CA GLU A 94 -12.10 9.75 8.70
C GLU A 94 -12.22 10.59 7.41
N LEU A 95 -11.15 10.75 6.63
CA LEU A 95 -11.21 11.41 5.33
C LEU A 95 -12.11 10.66 4.35
N GLU A 96 -12.09 9.32 4.37
CA GLU A 96 -12.96 8.48 3.56
C GLU A 96 -14.43 8.63 3.97
N LYS A 97 -14.74 8.56 5.27
CA LYS A 97 -16.10 8.79 5.81
C LYS A 97 -16.62 10.20 5.51
N ALA A 98 -15.73 11.18 5.48
CA ALA A 98 -16.06 12.55 5.10
C ALA A 98 -16.30 12.71 3.58
N GLY A 99 -16.11 11.65 2.79
CA GLY A 99 -16.27 11.66 1.33
C GLY A 99 -15.15 12.41 0.58
N VAL A 100 -14.08 12.76 1.29
CA VAL A 100 -12.91 13.47 0.75
C VAL A 100 -11.95 12.50 0.07
N LEU A 101 -11.59 11.39 0.77
CA LEU A 101 -10.76 10.32 0.23
C LEU A 101 -11.63 9.26 -0.41
N LYS A 102 -11.23 8.72 -1.56
CA LYS A 102 -12.01 7.74 -2.33
C LYS A 102 -11.43 6.32 -2.28
N CYS A 103 -10.13 6.19 -2.07
CA CYS A 103 -9.44 4.89 -2.05
C CYS A 103 -8.12 5.00 -1.30
N VAL A 104 -7.74 3.93 -0.62
CA VAL A 104 -6.39 3.72 -0.10
C VAL A 104 -5.74 2.57 -0.88
N ILE A 105 -4.58 2.82 -1.47
CA ILE A 105 -3.73 1.80 -2.09
C ILE A 105 -2.50 1.63 -1.20
N THR A 106 -2.34 0.47 -0.59
CA THR A 106 -1.23 0.22 0.33
C THR A 106 -0.24 -0.80 -0.21
N GLN A 107 1.05 -0.55 -0.03
CA GLN A 107 2.08 -1.57 -0.21
C GLN A 107 2.31 -2.40 1.06
N ASN A 108 1.69 -2.02 2.18
CA ASN A 108 1.81 -2.74 3.44
C ASN A 108 1.01 -4.05 3.40
N ILE A 109 1.57 -5.04 4.08
CA ILE A 109 1.01 -6.39 4.16
C ILE A 109 0.49 -6.73 5.57
N ASP A 110 0.47 -5.74 6.47
CA ASP A 110 0.20 -5.88 7.92
C ASP A 110 -1.30 -5.97 8.29
N GLY A 111 -2.19 -5.61 7.36
CA GLY A 111 -3.64 -5.62 7.57
C GLY A 111 -4.18 -4.48 8.44
N LEU A 112 -3.36 -3.47 8.82
CA LEU A 112 -3.79 -2.40 9.72
C LEU A 112 -4.84 -1.46 9.09
N HIS A 113 -4.80 -1.21 7.80
CA HIS A 113 -5.84 -0.45 7.12
C HIS A 113 -7.20 -1.16 7.17
N GLU A 114 -7.23 -2.49 6.97
CA GLU A 114 -8.44 -3.31 7.11
C GLU A 114 -8.95 -3.27 8.56
N LYS A 115 -8.05 -3.45 9.55
CA LYS A 115 -8.39 -3.33 10.98
C LYS A 115 -8.91 -1.94 11.37
N ALA A 116 -8.43 -0.87 10.73
CA ALA A 116 -8.90 0.50 10.95
C ALA A 116 -10.31 0.74 10.40
N GLY A 117 -10.77 -0.10 9.47
CA GLY A 117 -12.07 0.01 8.83
C GLY A 117 -12.08 0.84 7.54
N THR A 118 -10.94 0.87 6.81
CA THR A 118 -10.87 1.45 5.46
C THR A 118 -11.85 0.73 4.54
N ALA A 119 -12.78 1.46 3.92
CA ALA A 119 -13.86 0.87 3.13
C ALA A 119 -13.39 0.46 1.72
N LYS A 120 -12.62 1.33 1.04
CA LYS A 120 -12.04 1.00 -0.27
C LYS A 120 -10.52 0.87 -0.15
N LEU A 121 -10.07 -0.36 0.10
CA LEU A 121 -8.67 -0.72 0.30
C LEU A 121 -8.17 -1.60 -0.84
N LEU A 122 -7.05 -1.23 -1.46
CA LEU A 122 -6.32 -2.05 -2.41
C LEU A 122 -4.96 -2.42 -1.80
N GLU A 123 -4.81 -3.68 -1.41
CA GLU A 123 -3.58 -4.23 -0.85
C GLU A 123 -2.64 -4.64 -1.99
N TYR A 124 -1.85 -3.69 -2.48
CA TYR A 124 -1.04 -3.82 -3.69
C TYR A 124 -0.03 -4.99 -3.63
N HIS A 125 0.55 -5.22 -2.46
CA HIS A 125 1.42 -6.37 -2.21
C HIS A 125 0.73 -7.48 -1.42
N GLY A 126 -0.61 -7.48 -1.39
CA GLY A 126 -1.41 -8.45 -0.67
C GLY A 126 -1.33 -8.32 0.85
N SER A 127 -1.57 -9.41 1.58
CA SER A 127 -1.61 -9.43 3.04
C SER A 127 -1.02 -10.71 3.62
N VAL A 128 -0.31 -10.61 4.75
CA VAL A 128 0.14 -11.79 5.52
C VAL A 128 -1.03 -12.47 6.26
N LEU A 129 -2.16 -11.77 6.41
CA LEU A 129 -3.36 -12.27 7.09
C LEU A 129 -4.29 -13.04 6.15
N LYS A 130 -3.92 -13.20 4.88
CA LYS A 130 -4.71 -13.87 3.84
C LYS A 130 -3.87 -14.91 3.12
N LEU A 131 -4.56 -15.91 2.57
CA LEU A 131 -3.99 -16.91 1.68
C LEU A 131 -4.58 -16.72 0.27
N ARG A 132 -3.83 -17.09 -0.76
CA ARG A 132 -4.24 -16.99 -2.16
C ARG A 132 -3.87 -18.26 -2.94
N CYS A 133 -4.80 -18.75 -3.74
CA CYS A 133 -4.49 -19.76 -4.75
C CYS A 133 -3.70 -19.12 -5.89
N VAL A 134 -2.53 -19.67 -6.24
CA VAL A 134 -1.71 -19.13 -7.34
C VAL A 134 -2.30 -19.40 -8.72
N HIS A 135 -3.27 -20.32 -8.84
CA HIS A 135 -3.89 -20.70 -10.11
C HIS A 135 -5.19 -19.94 -10.38
N CYS A 136 -6.17 -20.00 -9.47
CA CYS A 136 -7.49 -19.37 -9.67
C CYS A 136 -7.65 -18.04 -8.93
N THR A 137 -6.61 -17.55 -8.26
CA THR A 137 -6.53 -16.27 -7.52
C THR A 137 -7.50 -16.10 -6.36
N LEU A 138 -8.36 -17.09 -6.06
CA LEU A 138 -9.25 -17.06 -4.90
C LEU A 138 -8.47 -16.87 -3.61
N ARG A 139 -8.98 -15.99 -2.76
CA ARG A 139 -8.43 -15.68 -1.44
C ARG A 139 -9.18 -16.40 -0.34
N PHE A 140 -8.47 -16.79 0.71
CA PHE A 140 -8.94 -17.58 1.83
C PHE A 140 -8.45 -16.96 3.14
N ARG A 141 -9.16 -17.26 4.22
CA ARG A 141 -8.66 -17.00 5.57
C ARG A 141 -7.70 -18.11 5.99
N PRO A 142 -6.60 -17.81 6.71
CA PRO A 142 -5.69 -18.85 7.18
C PRO A 142 -6.38 -19.97 7.98
N GLN A 143 -7.42 -19.64 8.74
CA GLN A 143 -8.19 -20.57 9.56
C GLN A 143 -8.99 -21.63 8.74
N GLU A 144 -9.14 -21.44 7.44
CA GLU A 144 -9.77 -22.42 6.56
C GLU A 144 -8.85 -23.63 6.28
N PHE A 145 -7.57 -23.54 6.68
CA PHE A 145 -6.57 -24.61 6.50
C PHE A 145 -5.86 -24.89 7.81
N ASP A 146 -5.82 -26.16 8.21
CA ASP A 146 -4.99 -26.62 9.33
C ASP A 146 -3.55 -26.82 8.86
N LEU A 147 -2.82 -25.69 8.75
CA LEU A 147 -1.45 -25.67 8.23
C LEU A 147 -0.49 -26.50 9.08
N GLN A 148 -0.70 -26.54 10.40
CA GLN A 148 0.14 -27.33 11.32
C GLN A 148 -0.08 -28.82 11.10
N LYS A 149 -1.33 -29.25 10.94
CA LYS A 149 -1.65 -30.65 10.61
C LYS A 149 -1.09 -31.03 9.24
N LEU A 150 -1.26 -30.18 8.22
CA LEU A 150 -0.70 -30.43 6.88
C LEU A 150 0.82 -30.58 6.92
N MET A 151 1.51 -29.76 7.73
CA MET A 151 2.95 -29.88 7.94
C MET A 151 3.31 -31.21 8.61
N ALA A 152 2.64 -31.57 9.71
CA ALA A 152 2.89 -32.83 10.43
C ALA A 152 2.65 -34.08 9.57
N GLU A 153 1.71 -34.02 8.63
CA GLU A 153 1.37 -35.11 7.71
C GLU A 153 2.21 -35.10 6.43
N GLY A 154 3.14 -34.15 6.25
CA GLY A 154 3.96 -34.02 5.01
C GLY A 154 3.11 -33.67 3.79
N LYS A 155 1.99 -32.96 3.97
CA LYS A 155 1.03 -32.61 2.91
C LYS A 155 1.10 -31.14 2.47
N LEU A 156 2.15 -30.41 2.85
CA LEU A 156 2.40 -29.05 2.33
C LEU A 156 2.88 -29.12 0.87
N PRO A 157 2.53 -28.15 0.03
CA PRO A 157 1.71 -26.96 0.27
C PRO A 157 0.19 -27.28 0.31
N PRO A 158 -0.62 -26.42 1.00
CA PRO A 158 -2.06 -26.57 0.97
C PRO A 158 -2.61 -26.40 -0.46
N ARG A 159 -3.70 -27.11 -0.76
CA ARG A 159 -4.34 -27.13 -2.07
C ARG A 159 -5.67 -26.40 -2.07
N CYS A 160 -5.94 -25.68 -3.15
CA CYS A 160 -7.21 -25.00 -3.35
C CYS A 160 -8.37 -26.01 -3.43
N PRO A 161 -9.44 -25.88 -2.63
CA PRO A 161 -10.58 -26.79 -2.68
C PRO A 161 -11.33 -26.76 -4.00
N TYR A 162 -11.19 -25.70 -4.79
CA TYR A 162 -11.92 -25.50 -6.04
C TYR A 162 -11.16 -25.98 -7.29
N CYS A 163 -9.85 -25.69 -7.36
CA CYS A 163 -9.08 -25.98 -8.58
C CYS A 163 -7.84 -26.85 -8.33
N GLN A 164 -7.59 -27.27 -7.09
CA GLN A 164 -6.42 -28.06 -6.65
C GLN A 164 -5.07 -27.36 -6.87
N GLY A 165 -5.08 -26.07 -7.26
CA GLY A 165 -3.89 -25.25 -7.37
C GLY A 165 -3.22 -25.04 -6.01
N ILE A 166 -1.93 -24.70 -6.03
CA ILE A 166 -1.16 -24.42 -4.80
C ILE A 166 -1.69 -23.14 -4.13
N ILE A 167 -1.79 -23.17 -2.80
CA ILE A 167 -2.08 -22.01 -1.99
C ILE A 167 -0.78 -21.49 -1.35
N LYS A 168 -0.59 -20.17 -1.35
CA LYS A 168 0.48 -19.47 -0.62
C LYS A 168 -0.15 -18.34 0.22
N THR A 169 0.66 -17.67 1.05
CA THR A 169 0.22 -16.39 1.65
C THR A 169 -0.09 -15.39 0.53
N ASP A 170 -1.07 -14.52 0.71
CA ASP A 170 -1.45 -13.55 -0.34
C ASP A 170 -0.40 -12.45 -0.57
N THR A 171 0.70 -12.44 0.20
CA THR A 171 1.79 -11.48 0.01
C THR A 171 2.48 -11.65 -1.33
N VAL A 172 2.74 -10.56 -2.02
CA VAL A 172 3.55 -10.54 -3.25
C VAL A 172 5.03 -10.51 -2.87
N ALA A 173 5.78 -11.49 -3.32
CA ALA A 173 7.21 -11.58 -3.10
C ALA A 173 8.01 -10.81 -4.17
N PHE A 174 9.26 -10.50 -3.92
CA PHE A 174 10.14 -9.93 -4.94
C PHE A 174 10.28 -10.87 -6.13
N GLY A 175 10.11 -10.33 -7.34
CA GLY A 175 10.07 -11.10 -8.59
C GLY A 175 8.72 -11.75 -8.92
N GLU A 176 7.76 -11.70 -8.01
CA GLU A 176 6.38 -12.12 -8.27
C GLU A 176 5.58 -10.96 -8.90
N SER A 177 4.75 -11.28 -9.89
CA SER A 177 3.85 -10.28 -10.48
C SER A 177 2.76 -9.87 -9.49
N ILE A 178 2.39 -8.59 -9.50
CA ILE A 178 1.20 -8.11 -8.78
C ILE A 178 -0.03 -8.85 -9.34
N PRO A 179 -0.94 -9.36 -8.50
CA PRO A 179 -2.18 -9.96 -8.96
C PRO A 179 -2.94 -9.01 -9.90
N GLN A 180 -3.37 -9.53 -11.04
CA GLN A 180 -3.92 -8.71 -12.13
C GLN A 180 -5.14 -7.89 -11.69
N ASP A 181 -6.00 -8.49 -10.86
CA ASP A 181 -7.18 -7.82 -10.30
C ASP A 181 -6.80 -6.58 -9.49
N VAL A 182 -5.78 -6.68 -8.64
CA VAL A 182 -5.29 -5.56 -7.81
C VAL A 182 -4.56 -4.52 -8.66
N ALA A 183 -3.76 -4.97 -9.63
CA ALA A 183 -3.04 -4.07 -10.54
C ALA A 183 -4.03 -3.23 -11.35
N ASP A 184 -5.04 -3.84 -11.97
CA ASP A 184 -6.04 -3.17 -12.79
C ASP A 184 -6.89 -2.18 -11.98
N MET A 185 -7.39 -2.60 -10.80
CA MET A 185 -8.12 -1.70 -9.91
C MET A 185 -7.27 -0.53 -9.41
N SER A 186 -5.99 -0.77 -9.12
CA SER A 186 -5.09 0.30 -8.68
C SER A 186 -4.83 1.30 -9.80
N LEU A 187 -4.59 0.85 -11.02
CA LEU A 187 -4.43 1.71 -12.19
C LEU A 187 -5.70 2.50 -12.50
N GLU A 188 -6.87 1.89 -12.38
CA GLU A 188 -8.15 2.58 -12.55
C GLU A 188 -8.29 3.75 -11.56
N GLU A 189 -7.95 3.57 -10.28
CA GLU A 189 -7.97 4.61 -9.28
C GLU A 189 -6.92 5.71 -9.55
N VAL A 190 -5.71 5.31 -9.95
CA VAL A 190 -4.62 6.23 -10.34
C VAL A 190 -5.03 7.10 -11.53
N TRP A 191 -5.69 6.54 -12.52
CA TRP A 191 -6.15 7.32 -13.69
C TRP A 191 -7.34 8.23 -13.38
N LYS A 192 -8.18 7.88 -12.42
CA LYS A 192 -9.30 8.73 -11.98
C LYS A 192 -8.85 9.88 -11.10
N CYS A 193 -7.77 9.70 -10.32
CA CYS A 193 -7.41 10.66 -9.28
C CYS A 193 -7.00 12.02 -9.84
N ASP A 194 -7.37 13.07 -9.13
CA ASP A 194 -6.91 14.44 -9.32
C ASP A 194 -6.08 14.95 -8.13
N LEU A 195 -6.04 14.15 -7.04
CA LEU A 195 -5.14 14.34 -5.92
C LEU A 195 -4.64 12.99 -5.39
N MET A 196 -3.35 12.90 -5.12
CA MET A 196 -2.71 11.74 -4.50
C MET A 196 -1.99 12.16 -3.23
N LEU A 197 -2.42 11.58 -2.09
CA LEU A 197 -1.79 11.76 -0.79
C LEU A 197 -0.87 10.58 -0.51
N ILE A 198 0.43 10.82 -0.42
CA ILE A 198 1.45 9.77 -0.25
C ILE A 198 1.94 9.79 1.18
N CYS A 199 1.77 8.69 1.93
CA CYS A 199 1.98 8.63 3.36
C CYS A 199 2.96 7.53 3.76
N GLY A 200 4.05 7.89 4.43
CA GLY A 200 4.97 6.95 5.06
C GLY A 200 5.62 5.95 4.10
N THR A 201 6.00 6.38 2.90
CA THR A 201 6.70 5.52 1.92
C THR A 201 7.98 6.15 1.42
N SER A 202 9.02 5.36 1.24
CA SER A 202 10.27 5.78 0.58
C SER A 202 10.14 5.92 -0.95
N ALA A 203 9.02 5.44 -1.54
CA ALA A 203 8.73 5.49 -2.98
C ALA A 203 9.84 4.87 -3.88
N VAL A 204 10.48 3.76 -3.42
CA VAL A 204 11.57 3.09 -4.13
C VAL A 204 11.26 1.64 -4.53
N VAL A 205 10.12 1.08 -4.12
CA VAL A 205 9.73 -0.30 -4.43
C VAL A 205 8.83 -0.32 -5.66
N TYR A 206 9.33 -0.88 -6.74
CA TYR A 206 8.59 -1.03 -7.99
C TYR A 206 7.80 -2.33 -8.05
N PRO A 207 6.61 -2.35 -8.71
CA PRO A 207 6.05 -1.27 -9.54
C PRO A 207 5.25 -0.20 -8.79
N PHE A 208 4.97 -0.34 -7.49
CA PHE A 208 4.18 0.61 -6.69
C PHE A 208 4.71 2.06 -6.77
N ALA A 209 6.03 2.25 -6.72
CA ALA A 209 6.68 3.56 -6.82
C ALA A 209 6.43 4.29 -8.16
N ASN A 210 5.93 3.60 -9.19
CA ASN A 210 5.56 4.23 -10.46
C ASN A 210 4.17 4.86 -10.45
N LEU A 211 3.27 4.48 -9.53
CA LEU A 211 1.89 4.96 -9.53
C LEU A 211 1.77 6.49 -9.53
N PRO A 212 2.57 7.26 -8.73
CA PRO A 212 2.54 8.72 -8.79
C PRO A 212 2.99 9.28 -10.14
N ARG A 213 4.04 8.68 -10.75
CA ARG A 213 4.54 9.09 -12.06
C ARG A 213 3.54 8.83 -13.17
N MET A 214 2.87 7.67 -13.13
CA MET A 214 1.80 7.31 -14.06
C MET A 214 0.59 8.27 -13.94
N ALA A 215 0.23 8.68 -12.72
CA ALA A 215 -0.82 9.66 -12.51
C ALA A 215 -0.49 11.02 -13.17
N ARG A 216 0.77 11.48 -13.06
CA ARG A 216 1.26 12.69 -13.74
C ARG A 216 1.23 12.55 -15.26
N GLN A 217 1.77 11.46 -15.78
CA GLN A 217 1.87 11.22 -17.23
C GLN A 217 0.49 11.13 -17.88
N SER A 218 -0.45 10.40 -17.28
CA SER A 218 -1.79 10.22 -17.84
C SER A 218 -2.52 11.57 -18.02
N ARG A 219 -2.34 12.51 -17.08
CA ARG A 219 -2.94 13.85 -17.16
C ARG A 219 -2.29 14.73 -18.23
N TYR A 220 -0.98 14.60 -18.40
CA TYR A 220 -0.27 15.30 -19.47
C TYR A 220 -0.76 14.85 -20.85
N GLU A 221 -0.91 13.54 -21.05
CA GLU A 221 -1.42 12.97 -22.31
C GLU A 221 -2.87 13.39 -22.60
N ASP A 222 -3.74 13.39 -21.59
CA ASP A 222 -5.12 13.84 -21.72
C ASP A 222 -5.19 15.33 -22.12
N HIS A 223 -4.36 16.18 -21.51
CA HIS A 223 -4.28 17.60 -21.84
C HIS A 223 -3.81 17.83 -23.27
N TRP A 224 -2.72 17.16 -23.66
CA TRP A 224 -2.21 17.21 -25.03
C TRP A 224 -3.24 16.74 -26.08
N LYS A 225 -3.95 15.63 -25.81
CA LYS A 225 -5.02 15.13 -26.69
C LYS A 225 -6.17 16.14 -26.83
N ALA A 226 -6.54 16.81 -25.76
CA ALA A 226 -7.59 17.84 -25.78
C ALA A 226 -7.16 19.07 -26.60
N GLU A 227 -5.94 19.55 -26.44
CA GLU A 227 -5.39 20.64 -27.24
C GLU A 227 -5.29 20.28 -28.74
N ALA A 228 -4.98 19.01 -29.04
CA ALA A 228 -4.93 18.50 -30.40
C ALA A 228 -6.33 18.19 -30.99
N GLY A 229 -7.42 18.41 -30.25
CA GLY A 229 -8.80 18.11 -30.69
C GLY A 229 -9.13 16.61 -30.74
N LEU A 230 -8.32 15.76 -30.11
CA LEU A 230 -8.43 14.29 -30.11
C LEU A 230 -9.23 13.72 -28.95
N GLY A 231 -9.80 14.59 -28.09
CA GLY A 231 -10.62 14.18 -26.92
C GLY A 231 -10.98 15.35 -26.03
N ALA A 232 -11.83 15.11 -25.03
CA ALA A 232 -12.17 16.11 -24.03
C ALA A 232 -11.12 16.16 -22.91
N ALA A 233 -10.66 17.37 -22.55
CA ALA A 233 -9.78 17.56 -21.39
C ALA A 233 -10.52 17.17 -20.10
N ARG A 234 -9.83 16.48 -19.17
CA ARG A 234 -10.32 16.35 -17.80
C ARG A 234 -10.29 17.73 -17.12
N SER A 235 -11.11 17.91 -16.11
CA SER A 235 -11.33 19.20 -15.43
C SER A 235 -10.09 19.76 -14.71
N SER A 236 -9.01 18.97 -14.54
CA SER A 236 -7.75 19.40 -13.97
C SER A 236 -6.59 18.97 -14.89
N PRO A 237 -5.71 19.90 -15.31
CA PRO A 237 -4.58 19.60 -16.19
C PRO A 237 -3.47 18.77 -15.51
N SER A 238 -3.41 18.74 -14.19
CA SER A 238 -2.39 17.99 -13.43
C SER A 238 -2.98 17.34 -12.20
N VAL A 239 -2.43 16.17 -11.81
CA VAL A 239 -2.71 15.55 -10.51
C VAL A 239 -1.93 16.29 -9.44
N LYS A 240 -2.59 16.69 -8.34
CA LYS A 240 -1.92 17.21 -7.16
C LYS A 240 -1.29 16.03 -6.38
N ILE A 241 0.00 16.08 -6.10
CA ILE A 241 0.69 15.03 -5.34
C ILE A 241 1.30 15.63 -4.08
N ILE A 242 0.85 15.15 -2.93
CA ILE A 242 1.24 15.63 -1.59
C ILE A 242 1.92 14.48 -0.85
N GLU A 243 3.11 14.71 -0.30
CA GLU A 243 3.77 13.74 0.56
C GLU A 243 3.59 14.11 2.04
N VAL A 244 3.28 13.10 2.88
CA VAL A 244 3.36 13.17 4.35
C VAL A 244 4.37 12.09 4.76
N ASN A 245 5.59 12.51 5.07
CA ASN A 245 6.69 11.58 5.31
C ASN A 245 7.72 12.18 6.27
N GLY A 246 8.54 11.32 6.90
CA GLY A 246 9.60 11.76 7.81
C GLY A 246 10.75 12.51 7.12
N GLU A 247 10.97 12.22 5.84
CA GLU A 247 12.04 12.79 5.02
C GLU A 247 11.63 12.85 3.54
N PRO A 248 12.29 13.69 2.72
CA PRO A 248 12.06 13.75 1.28
C PRO A 248 12.33 12.41 0.59
N THR A 249 11.54 12.12 -0.46
CA THR A 249 11.65 10.91 -1.27
C THR A 249 12.22 11.23 -2.66
N PRO A 250 12.51 10.21 -3.51
CA PRO A 250 12.80 10.46 -4.92
C PRO A 250 11.71 11.25 -5.64
N LEU A 251 10.44 11.14 -5.24
CA LEU A 251 9.35 11.92 -5.84
C LEU A 251 9.52 13.42 -5.57
N THR A 252 9.98 13.79 -4.37
CA THR A 252 10.33 15.18 -4.02
C THR A 252 11.50 15.66 -4.88
N ALA A 253 12.58 14.84 -4.97
CA ALA A 253 13.79 15.20 -5.69
C ALA A 253 13.58 15.34 -7.22
N GLU A 254 12.68 14.54 -7.78
CA GLU A 254 12.32 14.56 -9.21
C GLU A 254 11.25 15.61 -9.55
N GLY A 255 10.73 16.34 -8.56
CA GLY A 255 9.64 17.31 -8.77
C GLY A 255 8.30 16.66 -9.16
N ILE A 256 8.12 15.37 -8.82
CA ILE A 256 6.86 14.65 -9.04
C ILE A 256 5.83 15.07 -7.99
N SER A 257 6.22 15.22 -6.72
CA SER A 257 5.36 15.78 -5.68
C SER A 257 5.33 17.30 -5.73
N ASP A 258 4.16 17.90 -5.47
CA ASP A 258 3.97 19.36 -5.41
C ASP A 258 4.57 19.94 -4.14
N TYR A 259 4.44 19.22 -3.03
CA TYR A 259 5.06 19.56 -1.75
C TYR A 259 5.06 18.38 -0.78
N ILE A 260 5.91 18.48 0.24
CA ILE A 260 6.00 17.54 1.35
C ILE A 260 5.66 18.22 2.66
N ILE A 261 4.91 17.54 3.52
CA ILE A 261 4.70 17.87 4.92
C ILE A 261 5.57 16.90 5.73
N THR A 262 6.68 17.40 6.24
CA THR A 262 7.64 16.57 6.98
C THR A 262 7.13 16.31 8.40
N GLY A 263 7.03 15.04 8.78
CA GLY A 263 6.61 14.60 10.11
C GLY A 263 6.10 13.17 10.12
N LYS A 264 5.71 12.71 11.30
CA LYS A 264 5.11 11.39 11.44
C LYS A 264 3.66 11.41 10.92
N THR A 265 3.28 10.34 10.25
CA THR A 265 1.93 10.25 9.65
C THR A 265 0.81 10.29 10.68
N GLY A 266 1.02 9.68 11.86
CA GLY A 266 0.04 9.71 12.95
C GLY A 266 -0.07 11.05 13.67
N GLU A 267 0.88 11.98 13.45
CA GLU A 267 0.80 13.36 13.96
C GLU A 267 0.20 14.31 12.91
N ILE A 268 0.60 14.17 11.64
CA ILE A 268 0.24 15.09 10.55
C ILE A 268 -1.17 14.81 10.02
N LEU A 269 -1.51 13.55 9.74
CA LEU A 269 -2.80 13.21 9.14
C LEU A 269 -4.01 13.62 10.00
N PRO A 270 -4.01 13.44 11.33
CA PRO A 270 -5.09 13.95 12.19
C PRO A 270 -5.26 15.48 12.12
N GLN A 271 -4.16 16.23 12.00
CA GLN A 271 -4.23 17.70 11.85
C GLN A 271 -4.86 18.10 10.53
N ILE A 272 -4.56 17.37 9.44
CA ILE A 272 -5.22 17.56 8.13
C ILE A 272 -6.72 17.29 8.25
N VAL A 273 -7.11 16.20 8.93
CA VAL A 273 -8.53 15.86 9.18
C VAL A 273 -9.24 16.97 9.94
N GLU A 274 -8.62 17.49 11.00
CA GLU A 274 -9.20 18.58 11.78
C GLU A 274 -9.38 19.87 10.94
N ALA A 275 -8.37 20.21 10.13
CA ALA A 275 -8.46 21.34 9.20
C ALA A 275 -9.58 21.14 8.16
N VAL A 276 -9.73 19.91 7.61
CA VAL A 276 -10.84 19.58 6.70
C VAL A 276 -12.20 19.77 7.38
N LYS A 277 -12.36 19.30 8.63
CA LYS A 277 -13.60 19.48 9.39
C LYS A 277 -13.91 20.95 9.63
N ASN A 278 -12.90 21.75 9.92
CA ASN A 278 -13.06 23.19 10.18
C ASN A 278 -13.46 23.97 8.93
N PHE A 279 -12.96 23.61 7.76
CA PHE A 279 -13.35 24.23 6.49
C PHE A 279 -14.73 23.78 5.96
N LYS A 280 -15.28 22.68 6.47
CA LYS A 280 -16.63 22.19 6.12
C LYS A 280 -17.75 22.81 6.97
N LYS A 281 -17.42 23.45 8.09
CA LYS A 281 -18.36 24.19 8.95
C LYS A 281 -18.69 25.56 8.33
#